data_fe94e0c07af6c2ef8fd487520c4a8663
#
_entry.id   fe94e0c07af6c2ef8fd487520c4a8663
#
_cell.length_a   1.000
_cell.length_b   1.000
_cell.length_c   1.000
_cell.angle_alpha   90.00
_cell.angle_beta   90.00
_cell.angle_gamma   90.00
#
_symmetry.space_group_name_H-M   'P 1'
#
loop_
_entity.id
_entity.type
_entity.pdbx_description
1 polymer ?
#
loop_
_entity_poly.entity_id
_entity_poly.type
_entity_poly.pdbx_seq_one_letter_code
_entity_poly.pdbx_strand_id
1 'polypeptide(L)'
;MLLRNRKTGLEDSAVVKNLSAEDIPSLLDLQAFVAGYDNLSDIFQPETKETFLEDLTDYGTGVGIFVNDRIIAYAVLRIPHDKADNLGLDAQLPKEELDFVAHLETVTVHPDYRGNGLQAKLGMYLEENAKAAGIHYILCTISPKNTHSLSSTLKLGYGIIAEKYKYGDKLRYILMKKV
;
A
#
# COMPACT_ATOMS: atom_id res chain seq x y z
N MET A 1 1.54 -20.19 1.35
CA MET A 1 1.84 -20.01 2.77
C MET A 1 0.64 -20.34 3.61
N LEU A 2 0.80 -20.70 4.91
CA LEU A 2 -0.32 -20.90 5.83
C LEU A 2 -0.60 -19.59 6.59
N LEU A 3 -1.88 -19.24 6.73
CA LEU A 3 -2.35 -18.04 7.42
C LEU A 3 -3.40 -18.42 8.44
N ARG A 4 -3.27 -17.91 9.65
CA ARG A 4 -4.28 -18.10 10.69
C ARG A 4 -5.48 -17.21 10.41
N ASN A 5 -6.65 -17.83 10.27
CA ASN A 5 -7.91 -17.12 10.17
C ASN A 5 -8.43 -16.84 11.59
N ARG A 6 -8.56 -15.58 11.95
CA ARG A 6 -8.95 -15.15 13.32
C ARG A 6 -10.40 -15.49 13.65
N LYS A 7 -11.26 -15.56 12.63
CA LYS A 7 -12.67 -15.85 12.82
C LYS A 7 -12.92 -17.34 13.12
N THR A 8 -12.22 -18.22 12.40
CA THR A 8 -12.40 -19.67 12.54
C THR A 8 -11.37 -20.30 13.49
N GLY A 9 -10.24 -19.64 13.71
CA GLY A 9 -9.09 -20.16 14.45
C GLY A 9 -8.26 -21.19 13.68
N LEU A 10 -8.65 -21.53 12.44
CA LEU A 10 -7.97 -22.49 11.58
C LEU A 10 -6.89 -21.83 10.71
N GLU A 11 -6.05 -22.65 10.10
CA GLU A 11 -5.07 -22.22 9.10
C GLU A 11 -5.63 -22.43 7.70
N ASP A 12 -5.55 -21.39 6.88
CA ASP A 12 -5.90 -21.41 5.48
C ASP A 12 -4.64 -21.36 4.60
N SER A 13 -4.63 -22.13 3.51
CA SER A 13 -3.57 -22.05 2.50
C SER A 13 -3.75 -20.81 1.64
N ALA A 14 -2.70 -20.01 1.53
CA ALA A 14 -2.71 -18.79 0.76
C ALA A 14 -1.60 -18.74 -0.28
N VAL A 15 -1.89 -18.11 -1.42
CA VAL A 15 -0.96 -17.85 -2.52
C VAL A 15 -0.76 -16.36 -2.72
N VAL A 16 0.43 -15.98 -3.19
CA VAL A 16 0.74 -14.59 -3.60
C VAL A 16 0.71 -14.54 -5.12
N LYS A 17 0.05 -13.53 -5.68
CA LYS A 17 -0.02 -13.30 -7.13
C LYS A 17 0.21 -11.81 -7.41
N ASN A 18 0.83 -11.50 -8.55
CA ASN A 18 0.76 -10.14 -9.09
C ASN A 18 -0.67 -9.83 -9.47
N LEU A 19 -1.06 -8.58 -9.25
CA LEU A 19 -2.38 -8.07 -9.60
C LEU A 19 -2.42 -7.59 -11.05
N SER A 20 -3.59 -7.67 -11.63
CA SER A 20 -3.91 -7.16 -12.96
C SER A 20 -5.18 -6.32 -12.93
N ALA A 21 -5.53 -5.70 -14.06
CA ALA A 21 -6.79 -4.97 -14.19
C ALA A 21 -8.05 -5.84 -13.92
N GLU A 22 -7.95 -7.14 -14.12
CA GLU A 22 -9.06 -8.08 -13.87
C GLU A 22 -9.39 -8.23 -12.38
N ASP A 23 -8.40 -7.95 -11.50
CA ASP A 23 -8.56 -8.04 -10.05
C ASP A 23 -9.24 -6.80 -9.43
N ILE A 24 -9.32 -5.68 -10.16
CA ILE A 24 -9.82 -4.39 -9.65
C ILE A 24 -11.18 -4.50 -8.94
N PRO A 25 -12.19 -5.21 -9.47
CA PRO A 25 -13.45 -5.36 -8.74
C PRO A 25 -13.27 -5.95 -7.34
N SER A 26 -12.42 -6.97 -7.21
CA SER A 26 -12.12 -7.60 -5.91
C SER A 26 -11.32 -6.70 -4.97
N LEU A 27 -10.45 -5.83 -5.51
CA LEU A 27 -9.74 -4.81 -4.71
C LEU A 27 -10.72 -3.81 -4.11
N LEU A 28 -11.64 -3.28 -4.94
CA LEU A 28 -12.68 -2.34 -4.51
C LEU A 28 -13.60 -2.94 -3.47
N ASP A 29 -14.01 -4.20 -3.64
CA ASP A 29 -14.87 -4.91 -2.68
C ASP A 29 -14.16 -5.07 -1.33
N LEU A 30 -12.89 -5.52 -1.34
CA LEU A 30 -12.12 -5.66 -0.10
C LEU A 30 -11.87 -4.30 0.58
N GLN A 31 -11.56 -3.28 -0.20
CA GLN A 31 -11.37 -1.92 0.29
C GLN A 31 -12.63 -1.38 0.98
N ALA A 32 -13.78 -1.51 0.33
CA ALA A 32 -15.08 -1.06 0.87
C ALA A 32 -15.44 -1.84 2.14
N PHE A 33 -15.22 -3.16 2.14
CA PHE A 33 -15.45 -4.01 3.31
C PHE A 33 -14.60 -3.55 4.51
N VAL A 34 -13.29 -3.32 4.30
CA VAL A 34 -12.37 -2.91 5.37
C VAL A 34 -12.69 -1.51 5.87
N ALA A 35 -13.01 -0.56 4.98
CA ALA A 35 -13.40 0.79 5.35
C ALA A 35 -14.64 0.81 6.24
N GLY A 36 -15.65 0.01 5.90
CA GLY A 36 -16.89 -0.11 6.70
C GLY A 36 -16.68 -0.85 8.02
N TYR A 37 -15.84 -1.89 8.03
CA TYR A 37 -15.58 -2.70 9.23
C TYR A 37 -14.91 -1.90 10.37
N ASP A 38 -13.94 -1.05 10.03
CA ASP A 38 -13.14 -0.32 11.01
C ASP A 38 -13.60 1.12 11.24
N ASN A 39 -14.65 1.57 10.54
CA ASN A 39 -15.08 2.98 10.54
C ASN A 39 -13.91 3.95 10.26
N LEU A 40 -13.17 3.69 9.18
CA LEU A 40 -11.89 4.33 8.86
C LEU A 40 -12.01 5.66 8.09
N SER A 41 -13.18 6.30 8.05
CA SER A 41 -13.44 7.50 7.23
C SER A 41 -12.38 8.60 7.37
N ASP A 42 -11.84 8.79 8.58
CA ASP A 42 -10.86 9.85 8.86
C ASP A 42 -9.42 9.47 8.54
N ILE A 43 -9.10 8.18 8.59
CA ILE A 43 -7.72 7.70 8.50
C ILE A 43 -7.40 6.98 7.19
N PHE A 44 -8.42 6.51 6.49
CA PHE A 44 -8.28 5.82 5.23
C PHE A 44 -8.63 6.72 4.04
N GLN A 45 -7.85 6.62 2.98
CA GLN A 45 -8.14 7.25 1.70
C GLN A 45 -8.37 6.13 0.69
N PRO A 46 -9.64 5.90 0.29
CA PRO A 46 -9.94 4.86 -0.68
C PRO A 46 -9.48 5.27 -2.08
N GLU A 47 -9.00 4.28 -2.84
CA GLU A 47 -8.68 4.43 -4.25
C GLU A 47 -9.93 4.25 -5.12
N THR A 48 -9.94 4.91 -6.28
CA THR A 48 -10.99 4.73 -7.28
C THR A 48 -10.64 3.61 -8.26
N LYS A 49 -11.62 3.18 -9.04
CA LYS A 49 -11.40 2.22 -10.12
C LYS A 49 -10.38 2.73 -11.14
N GLU A 50 -10.48 4.02 -11.48
CA GLU A 50 -9.63 4.70 -12.44
C GLU A 50 -8.18 4.74 -11.93
N THR A 51 -7.98 5.08 -10.64
CA THR A 51 -6.65 5.08 -10.01
C THR A 51 -6.05 3.68 -10.04
N PHE A 52 -6.79 2.64 -9.62
CA PHE A 52 -6.29 1.27 -9.69
C PHE A 52 -5.94 0.85 -11.12
N LEU A 53 -6.73 1.26 -12.11
CA LEU A 53 -6.44 0.92 -13.50
C LEU A 53 -5.11 1.55 -13.95
N GLU A 54 -4.93 2.85 -13.72
CA GLU A 54 -3.68 3.55 -14.03
C GLU A 54 -2.47 2.91 -13.32
N ASP A 55 -2.60 2.64 -12.03
CA ASP A 55 -1.50 2.12 -11.21
C ASP A 55 -1.12 0.67 -11.57
N LEU A 56 -2.06 -0.14 -12.04
CA LEU A 56 -1.80 -1.53 -12.41
C LEU A 56 -1.45 -1.74 -13.89
N THR A 57 -1.62 -0.73 -14.74
CA THR A 57 -1.31 -0.83 -16.19
C THR A 57 -0.16 0.07 -16.61
N ASP A 58 -0.16 1.33 -16.20
CA ASP A 58 0.72 2.36 -16.78
C ASP A 58 1.81 2.83 -15.82
N TYR A 59 1.50 2.92 -14.52
CA TYR A 59 2.37 3.62 -13.57
C TYR A 59 2.91 2.75 -12.43
N GLY A 60 2.62 1.46 -12.40
CA GLY A 60 3.08 0.69 -11.26
C GLY A 60 2.81 -0.80 -11.32
N THR A 61 2.67 -1.40 -10.16
CA THR A 61 2.43 -2.83 -9.98
C THR A 61 1.69 -3.07 -8.67
N GLY A 62 1.00 -4.20 -8.60
CA GLY A 62 0.32 -4.62 -7.38
C GLY A 62 0.57 -6.09 -7.06
N VAL A 63 0.46 -6.42 -5.79
CA VAL A 63 0.55 -7.80 -5.30
C VAL A 63 -0.63 -8.11 -4.39
N GLY A 64 -1.23 -9.27 -4.58
CA GLY A 64 -2.36 -9.77 -3.79
C GLY A 64 -2.06 -11.09 -3.11
N ILE A 65 -2.71 -11.33 -1.98
CA ILE A 65 -2.71 -12.61 -1.25
C ILE A 65 -4.12 -13.19 -1.34
N PHE A 66 -4.21 -14.42 -1.80
CA PHE A 66 -5.46 -15.11 -2.09
C PHE A 66 -5.62 -16.36 -1.25
N VAL A 67 -6.83 -16.59 -0.74
CA VAL A 67 -7.29 -17.81 -0.08
C VAL A 67 -8.54 -18.29 -0.83
N ASN A 68 -8.53 -19.51 -1.34
CA ASN A 68 -9.62 -20.08 -2.14
C ASN A 68 -10.09 -19.10 -3.25
N ASP A 69 -9.14 -18.56 -4.02
CA ASP A 69 -9.32 -17.57 -5.10
C ASP A 69 -9.96 -16.23 -4.67
N ARG A 70 -10.16 -16.03 -3.38
CA ARG A 70 -10.62 -14.75 -2.83
C ARG A 70 -9.42 -13.93 -2.36
N ILE A 71 -9.34 -12.68 -2.79
CA ILE A 71 -8.32 -11.75 -2.29
C ILE A 71 -8.59 -11.39 -0.82
N ILE A 72 -7.56 -11.54 0.03
CA ILE A 72 -7.64 -11.26 1.46
C ILE A 72 -6.67 -10.18 1.92
N ALA A 73 -5.70 -9.85 1.09
CA ALA A 73 -4.83 -8.71 1.29
C ALA A 73 -4.21 -8.28 -0.04
N TYR A 74 -3.91 -7.00 -0.18
CA TYR A 74 -3.20 -6.47 -1.34
C TYR A 74 -2.40 -5.23 -1.00
N ALA A 75 -1.45 -4.92 -1.86
CA ALA A 75 -0.74 -3.65 -1.87
C ALA A 75 -0.44 -3.22 -3.31
N VAL A 76 -0.37 -1.90 -3.52
CA VAL A 76 -0.08 -1.29 -4.82
C VAL A 76 1.11 -0.34 -4.68
N LEU A 77 2.02 -0.42 -5.63
CA LEU A 77 3.15 0.47 -5.81
C LEU A 77 2.94 1.26 -7.09
N ARG A 78 3.06 2.58 -7.02
CA ARG A 78 2.94 3.51 -8.15
C ARG A 78 4.26 4.23 -8.37
N ILE A 79 4.62 4.49 -9.64
CA ILE A 79 5.77 5.32 -10.02
C ILE A 79 5.22 6.62 -10.64
N PRO A 80 5.17 7.73 -9.88
CA PRO A 80 4.46 8.95 -10.30
C PRO A 80 5.22 9.78 -11.35
N HIS A 81 6.51 9.52 -11.59
CA HIS A 81 7.36 10.29 -12.47
C HIS A 81 7.28 11.81 -12.18
N ASP A 82 7.00 12.63 -13.20
CA ASP A 82 6.90 14.09 -13.15
C ASP A 82 5.53 14.61 -12.68
N LYS A 83 4.63 13.74 -12.19
CA LYS A 83 3.32 14.17 -11.72
C LYS A 83 3.44 15.08 -10.49
N ALA A 84 2.52 16.05 -10.40
CA ALA A 84 2.51 17.07 -9.34
C ALA A 84 2.29 16.49 -7.91
N ASP A 85 1.75 15.28 -7.83
CA ASP A 85 1.52 14.56 -6.57
C ASP A 85 2.69 13.68 -6.14
N ASN A 86 3.83 13.71 -6.88
CA ASN A 86 5.03 12.98 -6.51
C ASN A 86 5.53 13.40 -5.12
N LEU A 87 5.50 12.47 -4.17
CA LEU A 87 5.93 12.71 -2.78
C LEU A 87 7.43 13.02 -2.66
N GLY A 88 8.22 12.74 -3.69
CA GLY A 88 9.61 13.19 -3.78
C GLY A 88 9.74 14.72 -3.72
N LEU A 89 8.72 15.46 -4.19
CA LEU A 89 8.64 16.91 -4.03
C LEU A 89 8.49 17.32 -2.57
N ASP A 90 7.68 16.58 -1.80
CA ASP A 90 7.53 16.81 -0.36
C ASP A 90 8.80 16.46 0.41
N ALA A 91 9.57 15.48 -0.09
CA ALA A 91 10.87 15.08 0.44
C ALA A 91 12.01 16.02 0.01
N GLN A 92 11.72 17.04 -0.82
CA GLN A 92 12.69 17.97 -1.39
C GLN A 92 13.83 17.25 -2.15
N LEU A 93 13.51 16.14 -2.82
CA LEU A 93 14.48 15.44 -3.64
C LEU A 93 14.85 16.29 -4.86
N PRO A 94 16.11 16.19 -5.36
CA PRO A 94 16.52 16.81 -6.61
C PRO A 94 15.63 16.37 -7.77
N LYS A 95 15.44 17.22 -8.77
CA LYS A 95 14.54 16.94 -9.90
C LYS A 95 14.93 15.65 -10.63
N GLU A 96 16.22 15.39 -10.77
CA GLU A 96 16.80 14.18 -11.38
C GLU A 96 16.49 12.89 -10.61
N GLU A 97 16.10 12.97 -9.34
CA GLU A 97 15.74 11.82 -8.51
C GLU A 97 14.23 11.52 -8.54
N LEU A 98 13.40 12.43 -9.08
CA LEU A 98 11.94 12.25 -9.06
C LEU A 98 11.45 11.06 -9.88
N ASP A 99 12.17 10.71 -10.96
CA ASP A 99 11.85 9.54 -11.79
C ASP A 99 12.18 8.20 -11.10
N PHE A 100 12.97 8.24 -10.03
CA PHE A 100 13.36 7.08 -9.23
C PHE A 100 12.58 6.98 -7.91
N VAL A 101 11.44 7.64 -7.85
CA VAL A 101 10.51 7.60 -6.71
C VAL A 101 9.35 6.67 -7.01
N ALA A 102 9.02 5.81 -6.07
CA ALA A 102 7.76 5.08 -6.05
C ALA A 102 6.93 5.41 -4.81
N HIS A 103 5.63 5.28 -4.93
CA HIS A 103 4.69 5.39 -3.80
C HIS A 103 4.15 4.02 -3.43
N LEU A 104 4.20 3.68 -2.15
CA LEU A 104 3.38 2.62 -1.59
C LEU A 104 1.99 3.23 -1.33
N GLU A 105 1.09 3.09 -2.31
CA GLU A 105 -0.19 3.81 -2.33
C GLU A 105 -1.16 3.24 -1.32
N THR A 106 -1.50 1.97 -1.45
CA THR A 106 -2.47 1.35 -0.57
C THR A 106 -2.02 -0.02 -0.11
N VAL A 107 -2.29 -0.33 1.15
CA VAL A 107 -2.13 -1.67 1.72
C VAL A 107 -3.40 -2.01 2.48
N THR A 108 -4.10 -3.02 2.04
CA THR A 108 -5.37 -3.46 2.63
C THR A 108 -5.28 -4.91 3.08
N VAL A 109 -5.76 -5.21 4.29
CA VAL A 109 -5.76 -6.55 4.87
C VAL A 109 -7.13 -6.85 5.48
N HIS A 110 -7.75 -7.95 5.02
CA HIS A 110 -9.02 -8.44 5.55
C HIS A 110 -8.91 -8.67 7.08
N PRO A 111 -9.86 -8.21 7.89
CA PRO A 111 -9.82 -8.30 9.35
C PRO A 111 -9.54 -9.70 9.88
N ASP A 112 -10.15 -10.73 9.26
CA ASP A 112 -10.00 -12.14 9.68
C ASP A 112 -8.56 -12.65 9.51
N TYR A 113 -7.71 -12.00 8.70
CA TYR A 113 -6.32 -12.39 8.45
C TYR A 113 -5.28 -11.43 9.03
N ARG A 114 -5.71 -10.43 9.81
CA ARG A 114 -4.78 -9.56 10.55
C ARG A 114 -3.97 -10.36 11.57
N GLY A 115 -2.79 -9.86 11.93
CA GLY A 115 -1.87 -10.55 12.84
C GLY A 115 -0.94 -11.57 12.18
N ASN A 116 -1.09 -11.82 10.86
CA ASN A 116 -0.21 -12.68 10.07
C ASN A 116 1.00 -11.94 9.45
N GLY A 117 1.20 -10.67 9.78
CA GLY A 117 2.28 -9.84 9.22
C GLY A 117 2.12 -9.54 7.73
N LEU A 118 0.90 -9.57 7.19
CA LEU A 118 0.65 -9.46 5.74
C LEU A 118 1.06 -8.10 5.17
N GLN A 119 0.85 -7.01 5.92
CA GLN A 119 1.30 -5.68 5.51
C GLN A 119 2.82 -5.65 5.26
N ALA A 120 3.60 -6.21 6.18
CA ALA A 120 5.05 -6.27 6.03
C ALA A 120 5.46 -7.17 4.85
N LYS A 121 4.81 -8.33 4.70
CA LYS A 121 5.10 -9.25 3.58
C LYS A 121 4.81 -8.58 2.23
N LEU A 122 3.66 -7.93 2.07
CA LEU A 122 3.29 -7.22 0.85
C LEU A 122 4.28 -6.08 0.55
N GLY A 123 4.64 -5.29 1.60
CA GLY A 123 5.63 -4.22 1.46
C GLY A 123 7.00 -4.74 1.00
N MET A 124 7.46 -5.87 1.51
CA MET A 124 8.72 -6.50 1.08
C MET A 124 8.66 -6.95 -0.38
N TYR A 125 7.55 -7.55 -0.83
CA TYR A 125 7.37 -7.92 -2.24
C TYR A 125 7.46 -6.71 -3.18
N LEU A 126 6.77 -5.62 -2.81
CA LEU A 126 6.79 -4.41 -3.62
C LEU A 126 8.15 -3.70 -3.57
N GLU A 127 8.86 -3.78 -2.46
CA GLU A 127 10.23 -3.26 -2.37
C GLU A 127 11.19 -3.97 -3.34
N GLU A 128 11.10 -5.29 -3.45
CA GLU A 128 11.88 -6.05 -4.42
C GLU A 128 11.51 -5.68 -5.87
N ASN A 129 10.23 -5.49 -6.16
CA ASN A 129 9.77 -5.01 -7.46
C ASN A 129 10.31 -3.60 -7.76
N ALA A 130 10.28 -2.69 -6.77
CA ALA A 130 10.82 -1.34 -6.90
C ALA A 130 12.32 -1.37 -7.21
N LYS A 131 13.11 -2.16 -6.49
CA LYS A 131 14.55 -2.33 -6.74
C LYS A 131 14.81 -2.86 -8.15
N ALA A 132 14.06 -3.87 -8.58
CA ALA A 132 14.19 -4.43 -9.92
C ALA A 132 13.85 -3.40 -11.02
N ALA A 133 12.97 -2.44 -10.74
CA ALA A 133 12.63 -1.33 -11.62
C ALA A 133 13.61 -0.13 -11.53
N GLY A 134 14.67 -0.22 -10.72
CA GLY A 134 15.66 0.85 -10.55
C GLY A 134 15.18 2.02 -9.69
N ILE A 135 14.17 1.82 -8.87
CA ILE A 135 13.68 2.83 -7.92
C ILE A 135 14.68 3.01 -6.78
N HIS A 136 14.92 4.25 -6.39
CA HIS A 136 15.83 4.61 -5.30
C HIS A 136 15.09 4.88 -3.98
N TYR A 137 13.84 5.38 -4.06
CA TYR A 137 13.06 5.80 -2.90
C TYR A 137 11.64 5.29 -2.97
N ILE A 138 11.16 4.72 -1.87
CA ILE A 138 9.73 4.41 -1.72
C ILE A 138 9.16 5.34 -0.65
N LEU A 139 8.09 6.06 -1.01
CA LEU A 139 7.39 6.98 -0.12
C LEU A 139 5.95 6.53 0.09
N CYS A 140 5.38 6.92 1.21
CA CYS A 140 3.97 6.72 1.50
C CYS A 140 3.44 7.79 2.44
N THR A 141 2.12 7.90 2.53
CA THR A 141 1.45 8.75 3.51
C THR A 141 0.66 7.92 4.50
N ILE A 142 0.75 8.26 5.79
CA ILE A 142 0.03 7.56 6.84
C ILE A 142 -0.61 8.59 7.78
N SER A 143 -1.89 8.39 8.12
CA SER A 143 -2.52 9.19 9.18
C SER A 143 -1.82 8.98 10.51
N PRO A 144 -1.49 10.03 11.27
CA PRO A 144 -0.95 9.90 12.63
C PRO A 144 -1.84 9.04 13.56
N LYS A 145 -3.15 9.01 13.28
CA LYS A 145 -4.12 8.20 14.02
C LYS A 145 -4.05 6.70 13.67
N ASN A 146 -3.44 6.32 12.54
CA ASN A 146 -3.28 4.93 12.12
C ASN A 146 -2.01 4.30 12.71
N THR A 147 -2.01 4.11 14.03
CA THR A 147 -0.85 3.64 14.79
C THR A 147 -0.36 2.25 14.36
N HIS A 148 -1.27 1.38 13.90
CA HIS A 148 -0.92 0.05 13.42
C HIS A 148 -0.15 0.10 12.10
N SER A 149 -0.64 0.85 11.11
CA SER A 149 0.06 1.04 9.84
C SER A 149 1.39 1.74 10.06
N LEU A 150 1.40 2.82 10.85
CA LEU A 150 2.62 3.57 11.17
C LEU A 150 3.68 2.66 11.79
N SER A 151 3.33 1.91 12.84
CA SER A 151 4.27 0.99 13.50
C SER A 151 4.81 -0.08 12.54
N SER A 152 3.96 -0.65 11.68
CA SER A 152 4.38 -1.65 10.70
C SER A 152 5.34 -1.07 9.67
N THR A 153 5.07 0.14 9.18
CA THR A 153 5.88 0.81 8.15
C THR A 153 7.24 1.25 8.73
N LEU A 154 7.27 1.78 9.95
CA LEU A 154 8.53 2.11 10.63
C LEU A 154 9.42 0.87 10.82
N LYS A 155 8.85 -0.29 11.17
CA LYS A 155 9.59 -1.55 11.29
C LYS A 155 10.16 -2.05 9.97
N LEU A 156 9.60 -1.64 8.84
CA LEU A 156 10.14 -1.91 7.50
C LEU A 156 11.31 -0.97 7.13
N GLY A 157 11.71 -0.05 8.02
CA GLY A 157 12.83 0.86 7.82
C GLY A 157 12.48 2.19 7.18
N TYR A 158 11.18 2.53 7.10
CA TYR A 158 10.78 3.88 6.69
C TYR A 158 11.03 4.89 7.82
N GLY A 159 11.43 6.11 7.46
CA GLY A 159 11.52 7.25 8.37
C GLY A 159 10.45 8.28 8.07
N ILE A 160 9.89 8.93 9.10
CA ILE A 160 9.02 10.09 8.92
C ILE A 160 9.90 11.27 8.50
N ILE A 161 9.59 11.89 7.36
CA ILE A 161 10.35 13.01 6.80
C ILE A 161 9.58 14.34 6.85
N ALA A 162 8.24 14.28 6.89
CA ALA A 162 7.39 15.47 6.98
C ALA A 162 6.03 15.14 7.58
N GLU A 163 5.33 16.18 8.04
CA GLU A 163 3.92 16.15 8.41
C GLU A 163 3.21 17.24 7.60
N LYS A 164 2.19 16.86 6.84
CA LYS A 164 1.45 17.76 5.95
C LYS A 164 -0.03 17.40 5.85
N TYR A 165 -0.84 18.37 5.49
CA TYR A 165 -2.21 18.13 5.07
C TYR A 165 -2.21 17.65 3.62
N LYS A 166 -2.87 16.50 3.35
CA LYS A 166 -3.05 15.87 2.04
C LYS A 166 -4.52 15.48 1.87
N TYR A 167 -4.96 15.24 0.65
CA TYR A 167 -6.32 14.76 0.36
C TYR A 167 -7.42 15.68 0.95
N GLY A 168 -7.28 17.00 0.77
CA GLY A 168 -8.05 18.01 1.47
C GLY A 168 -7.45 18.30 2.85
N ASP A 169 -8.24 18.16 3.91
CA ASP A 169 -7.82 18.54 5.27
C ASP A 169 -7.32 17.36 6.13
N LYS A 170 -6.82 16.28 5.50
CA LYS A 170 -6.35 15.11 6.25
C LYS A 170 -4.86 15.24 6.60
N LEU A 171 -4.55 15.32 7.90
CA LEU A 171 -3.16 15.32 8.38
C LEU A 171 -2.50 13.96 8.08
N ARG A 172 -1.29 13.99 7.51
CA ARG A 172 -0.51 12.83 7.13
C ARG A 172 0.95 12.99 7.53
N TYR A 173 1.54 11.92 8.04
CA TYR A 173 2.98 11.75 7.97
C TYR A 173 3.36 11.35 6.55
N ILE A 174 4.42 11.92 6.03
CA ILE A 174 5.11 11.46 4.82
C ILE A 174 6.30 10.65 5.28
N LEU A 175 6.34 9.39 4.86
CA LEU A 175 7.42 8.48 5.22
C LEU A 175 8.21 8.13 3.97
N MET A 176 9.51 7.93 4.14
CA MET A 176 10.43 7.58 3.06
C MET A 176 11.37 6.46 3.49
N LYS A 177 11.67 5.59 2.55
CA LYS A 177 12.74 4.60 2.63
C LYS A 177 13.60 4.69 1.38
N LYS A 178 14.91 4.67 1.55
CA LYS A 178 15.86 4.46 0.46
C LYS A 178 16.03 2.95 0.25
N VAL A 179 15.95 2.46 -1.00
CA VAL A 179 15.95 1.05 -1.35
C VAL A 179 17.09 0.67 -2.28
#